data_27ce3c23f30215f2c8cf71c0f31b3065
#
_entry.id   27ce3c23f30215f2c8cf71c0f31b3065
#
_cell.length_a   1.000
_cell.length_b   1.000
_cell.length_c   1.000
_cell.angle_alpha   90.00
_cell.angle_beta   90.00
_cell.angle_gamma   90.00
#
_symmetry.space_group_name_H-M   'P 1'
#
loop_
_entity.id
_entity.type
_entity.pdbx_description
1 polymer ?
#
loop_
_entity_poly.entity_id
_entity_poly.type
_entity_poly.pdbx_seq_one_letter_code
_entity_poly.pdbx_strand_id
1 'polypeptide(L)'
;MYNVGIIGLGQIAYSIDNDPARKITWSHINAYKKSKNTQVSSICDIDETQVKKISQECDIYSGYTDYREMLKNEDLDIVSICTPINTHVQIIKDCIKHNVKAIFCEKTISYSLDDSSEIVELCKKNNVVLAVNHVRRWDDFNQKIKNIITQDNYGDIYT
;
A
#
# COMPACT_ATOMS: atom_id res chain seq x y z
N MET A 1 -18.29 -3.89 -0.34
CA MET A 1 -17.26 -2.97 0.15
C MET A 1 -16.05 -3.82 0.47
N TYR A 2 -14.83 -3.42 0.06
CA TYR A 2 -13.61 -4.20 0.30
C TYR A 2 -13.03 -3.86 1.68
N ASN A 3 -12.72 -4.89 2.46
CA ASN A 3 -12.04 -4.77 3.74
C ASN A 3 -10.53 -4.55 3.54
N VAL A 4 -9.99 -3.51 4.14
CA VAL A 4 -8.59 -3.12 3.99
C VAL A 4 -7.86 -3.21 5.32
N GLY A 5 -6.76 -3.96 5.34
CA GLY A 5 -5.78 -3.95 6.44
C GLY A 5 -4.60 -3.05 6.10
N ILE A 6 -4.12 -2.28 7.07
CA ILE A 6 -2.92 -1.44 6.92
C ILE A 6 -1.83 -1.97 7.85
N ILE A 7 -0.65 -2.27 7.30
CA ILE A 7 0.52 -2.74 8.06
C ILE A 7 1.62 -1.67 8.00
N GLY A 8 2.03 -1.17 9.16
CA GLY A 8 2.91 -0.02 9.32
C GLY A 8 2.11 1.29 9.37
N LEU A 9 2.21 2.00 10.50
CA LEU A 9 1.44 3.22 10.77
C LEU A 9 2.32 4.48 10.79
N GLY A 10 3.38 4.49 9.99
CA GLY A 10 4.25 5.64 9.79
C GLY A 10 3.59 6.78 9.00
N GLN A 11 4.42 7.75 8.61
CA GLN A 11 3.94 8.97 7.94
C GLN A 11 3.05 8.69 6.73
N ILE A 12 3.49 7.82 5.83
CA ILE A 12 2.76 7.55 4.57
C ILE A 12 1.43 6.82 4.80
N ALA A 13 1.32 6.07 5.89
CA ALA A 13 0.07 5.41 6.24
C ALA A 13 -1.00 6.42 6.69
N TYR A 14 -0.62 7.44 7.47
CA TYR A 14 -1.58 8.36 8.07
C TYR A 14 -1.11 9.82 8.15
N SER A 15 -0.01 10.12 8.89
CA SER A 15 0.28 11.48 9.37
C SER A 15 0.81 12.44 8.31
N ILE A 16 1.16 11.97 7.11
CA ILE A 16 1.64 12.81 6.02
C ILE A 16 0.60 13.88 5.60
N ASP A 17 -0.68 13.59 5.75
CA ASP A 17 -1.77 14.51 5.43
C ASP A 17 -1.96 15.63 6.47
N ASN A 18 -1.26 15.55 7.63
CA ASN A 18 -1.27 16.61 8.64
C ASN A 18 -0.39 17.81 8.24
N ASP A 19 0.38 17.71 7.17
CA ASP A 19 1.14 18.82 6.61
C ASP A 19 0.21 19.82 5.93
N PRO A 20 0.05 21.06 6.44
CA PRO A 20 -0.89 22.04 5.91
C PRO A 20 -0.56 22.53 4.48
N ALA A 21 0.68 22.29 4.03
CA ALA A 21 1.08 22.59 2.65
C ALA A 21 0.50 21.59 1.63
N ARG A 22 0.00 20.44 2.08
CA ARG A 22 -0.58 19.40 1.22
C ARG A 22 -2.05 19.67 0.97
N LYS A 23 -2.41 19.82 -0.30
CA LYS A 23 -3.80 20.09 -0.73
C LYS A 23 -4.59 18.86 -1.13
N ILE A 24 -3.90 17.72 -1.29
CA ILE A 24 -4.50 16.45 -1.72
C ILE A 24 -4.14 15.34 -0.73
N THR A 25 -4.94 14.29 -0.71
CA THR A 25 -4.70 13.13 0.15
C THR A 25 -3.52 12.33 -0.35
N TRP A 26 -2.58 12.05 0.55
CA TRP A 26 -1.38 11.27 0.29
C TRP A 26 -1.32 9.98 1.11
N SER A 27 -1.96 9.98 2.31
CA SER A 27 -1.92 8.82 3.18
C SER A 27 -2.82 7.69 2.71
N HIS A 28 -2.38 6.46 2.98
CA HIS A 28 -3.13 5.26 2.63
C HIS A 28 -4.49 5.22 3.35
N ILE A 29 -4.52 5.44 4.67
CA ILE A 29 -5.77 5.40 5.46
C ILE A 29 -6.79 6.40 4.91
N ASN A 30 -6.39 7.66 4.71
CA ASN A 30 -7.33 8.67 4.23
C ASN A 30 -7.75 8.45 2.77
N ALA A 31 -6.89 7.90 1.93
CA ALA A 31 -7.24 7.54 0.56
C ALA A 31 -8.32 6.43 0.54
N TYR A 32 -8.16 5.38 1.34
CA TYR A 32 -9.19 4.34 1.46
C TYR A 32 -10.48 4.86 2.09
N LYS A 33 -10.41 5.71 3.11
CA LYS A 33 -11.61 6.34 3.73
C LYS A 33 -12.40 7.20 2.74
N LYS A 34 -11.74 7.81 1.75
CA LYS A 34 -12.40 8.59 0.69
C LYS A 34 -13.01 7.74 -0.42
N SER A 35 -12.57 6.51 -0.57
CA SER A 35 -13.11 5.58 -1.56
C SER A 35 -14.48 5.05 -1.10
N LYS A 36 -15.46 5.08 -2.00
CA LYS A 36 -16.81 4.54 -1.71
C LYS A 36 -16.85 3.00 -1.65
N ASN A 37 -15.80 2.34 -2.14
CA ASN A 37 -15.76 0.89 -2.31
C ASN A 37 -14.89 0.19 -1.26
N THR A 38 -14.22 0.94 -0.39
CA THR A 38 -13.28 0.39 0.59
C THR A 38 -13.60 0.87 2.00
N GLN A 39 -13.28 0.05 2.99
CA GLN A 39 -13.24 0.43 4.40
C GLN A 39 -11.95 -0.07 5.04
N VAL A 40 -11.27 0.75 5.81
CA VAL A 40 -10.15 0.31 6.64
C VAL A 40 -10.74 -0.42 7.84
N SER A 41 -10.67 -1.74 7.83
CA SER A 41 -11.23 -2.60 8.89
C SER A 41 -10.24 -2.87 10.00
N SER A 42 -8.94 -2.92 9.68
CA SER A 42 -7.90 -3.20 10.67
C SER A 42 -6.59 -2.49 10.37
N ILE A 43 -5.83 -2.25 11.43
CA ILE A 43 -4.50 -1.63 11.37
C ILE A 43 -3.50 -2.39 12.24
N CYS A 44 -2.22 -2.35 11.83
CA CYS A 44 -1.15 -3.00 12.56
C CYS A 44 0.13 -2.16 12.56
N ASP A 45 0.76 -2.04 13.71
CA ASP A 45 2.13 -1.52 13.87
C ASP A 45 2.77 -2.18 15.08
N ILE A 46 4.09 -2.35 15.08
CA ILE A 46 4.84 -2.87 16.24
C ILE A 46 4.77 -1.93 17.45
N ASP A 47 4.50 -0.64 17.23
CA ASP A 47 4.28 0.35 18.26
C ASP A 47 2.80 0.40 18.67
N GLU A 48 2.48 -0.19 19.81
CA GLU A 48 1.14 -0.22 20.39
C GLU A 48 0.56 1.20 20.59
N THR A 49 1.42 2.19 20.87
CA THR A 49 1.01 3.58 21.07
C THR A 49 0.46 4.17 19.77
N GLN A 50 1.13 3.89 18.64
CA GLN A 50 0.64 4.29 17.31
C GLN A 50 -0.67 3.60 16.96
N VAL A 51 -0.78 2.30 17.25
CA VAL A 51 -2.03 1.55 17.01
C VAL A 51 -3.18 2.18 17.77
N LYS A 52 -3.04 2.41 19.08
CA LYS A 52 -4.09 3.01 19.93
C LYS A 52 -4.48 4.41 19.44
N LYS A 53 -3.49 5.24 19.14
CA LYS A 53 -3.70 6.61 18.65
C LYS A 53 -4.51 6.62 17.36
N ILE A 54 -4.06 5.90 16.35
CA ILE A 54 -4.68 5.91 15.01
C ILE A 54 -6.04 5.20 15.02
N SER A 55 -6.20 4.16 15.83
CA SER A 55 -7.51 3.53 16.07
C SER A 55 -8.53 4.56 16.53
N GLN A 56 -8.20 5.37 17.51
CA GLN A 56 -9.09 6.41 18.05
C GLN A 56 -9.33 7.56 17.06
N GLU A 57 -8.26 8.06 16.41
CA GLU A 57 -8.37 9.19 15.47
C GLU A 57 -9.13 8.81 14.18
N CYS A 58 -9.12 7.54 13.82
CA CYS A 58 -9.71 7.05 12.57
C CYS A 58 -10.96 6.19 12.75
N ASP A 59 -11.45 5.95 13.97
CA ASP A 59 -12.58 5.07 14.29
C ASP A 59 -12.38 3.63 13.75
N ILE A 60 -11.15 3.09 13.90
CA ILE A 60 -10.81 1.73 13.50
C ILE A 60 -10.65 0.89 14.75
N TYR A 61 -11.51 -0.09 14.94
CA TYR A 61 -11.60 -0.85 16.20
C TYR A 61 -10.66 -2.06 16.28
N SER A 62 -10.26 -2.62 15.13
CA SER A 62 -9.35 -3.77 15.08
C SER A 62 -7.89 -3.30 14.93
N GLY A 63 -7.19 -3.21 16.06
CA GLY A 63 -5.78 -2.82 16.13
C GLY A 63 -4.88 -3.96 16.60
N TYR A 64 -3.75 -4.16 15.92
CA TYR A 64 -2.82 -5.26 16.16
C TYR A 64 -1.38 -4.76 16.31
N THR A 65 -0.58 -5.49 17.11
CA THR A 65 0.87 -5.27 17.18
C THR A 65 1.67 -6.33 16.40
N ASP A 66 1.03 -7.42 15.99
CA ASP A 66 1.58 -8.41 15.07
C ASP A 66 0.65 -8.56 13.85
N TYR A 67 1.19 -8.29 12.66
CA TYR A 67 0.42 -8.39 11.42
C TYR A 67 -0.04 -9.82 11.09
N ARG A 68 0.65 -10.83 11.61
CA ARG A 68 0.24 -12.23 11.41
C ARG A 68 -1.05 -12.55 12.17
N GLU A 69 -1.19 -12.00 13.36
CA GLU A 69 -2.45 -12.11 14.11
C GLU A 69 -3.58 -11.33 13.41
N MET A 70 -3.27 -10.16 12.83
CA MET A 70 -4.25 -9.44 12.01
C MET A 70 -4.69 -10.28 10.80
N LEU A 71 -3.75 -10.83 10.02
CA LEU A 71 -4.06 -11.66 8.85
C LEU A 71 -4.84 -12.93 9.20
N LYS A 72 -4.64 -13.48 10.40
CA LYS A 72 -5.33 -14.68 10.87
C LYS A 72 -6.75 -14.42 11.34
N ASN A 73 -6.99 -13.25 11.94
CA ASN A 73 -8.26 -12.94 12.62
C ASN A 73 -9.22 -12.10 11.77
N GLU A 74 -8.72 -11.44 10.72
CA GLU A 74 -9.48 -10.53 9.87
C GLU A 74 -9.69 -11.09 8.46
N ASP A 75 -10.88 -10.91 7.91
CA ASP A 75 -11.18 -11.24 6.51
C ASP A 75 -10.85 -10.03 5.62
N LEU A 76 -9.64 -10.00 5.08
CA LEU A 76 -9.08 -8.87 4.33
C LEU A 76 -9.10 -9.12 2.83
N ASP A 77 -9.73 -8.24 2.09
CA ASP A 77 -9.64 -8.21 0.62
C ASP A 77 -8.35 -7.56 0.14
N ILE A 78 -7.94 -6.48 0.82
CA ILE A 78 -6.78 -5.66 0.43
C ILE A 78 -5.87 -5.49 1.65
N VAL A 79 -4.56 -5.61 1.44
CA VAL A 79 -3.56 -5.22 2.44
C VAL A 79 -2.66 -4.14 1.89
N SER A 80 -2.52 -3.05 2.64
CA SER A 80 -1.57 -1.98 2.36
C SER A 80 -0.33 -2.12 3.23
N ILE A 81 0.85 -2.24 2.61
CA ILE A 81 2.13 -2.44 3.29
C ILE A 81 2.91 -1.12 3.30
N CYS A 82 2.99 -0.50 4.47
CA CYS A 82 3.64 0.80 4.70
C CYS A 82 4.85 0.69 5.65
N THR A 83 5.39 -0.50 5.79
CA THR A 83 6.53 -0.83 6.64
C THR A 83 7.87 -0.54 5.95
N PRO A 84 9.02 -0.68 6.65
CA PRO A 84 10.33 -0.64 6.02
C PRO A 84 10.55 -1.75 5.00
N ILE A 85 11.32 -1.45 3.94
CA ILE A 85 11.55 -2.31 2.76
C ILE A 85 12.00 -3.74 3.09
N ASN A 86 12.80 -3.91 4.15
CA ASN A 86 13.31 -5.23 4.57
C ASN A 86 12.23 -6.20 5.05
N THR A 87 11.01 -5.73 5.28
CA THR A 87 9.88 -6.54 5.73
C THR A 87 8.89 -6.88 4.61
N HIS A 88 8.93 -6.16 3.48
CA HIS A 88 7.93 -6.25 2.43
C HIS A 88 7.77 -7.67 1.88
N VAL A 89 8.88 -8.31 1.52
CA VAL A 89 8.87 -9.66 0.91
C VAL A 89 8.16 -10.66 1.80
N GLN A 90 8.48 -10.67 3.10
CA GLN A 90 7.87 -11.61 4.04
C GLN A 90 6.37 -11.31 4.25
N ILE A 91 6.01 -10.04 4.40
CA ILE A 91 4.61 -9.66 4.58
C ILE A 91 3.79 -10.01 3.34
N ILE A 92 4.30 -9.77 2.13
CA ILE A 92 3.61 -10.16 0.89
C ILE A 92 3.39 -11.66 0.82
N LYS A 93 4.42 -12.47 1.14
CA LYS A 93 4.31 -13.94 1.19
C LYS A 93 3.24 -14.40 2.18
N ASP A 94 3.17 -13.75 3.34
CA ASP A 94 2.17 -14.09 4.36
C ASP A 94 0.75 -13.64 3.97
N CYS A 95 0.59 -12.47 3.34
CA CYS A 95 -0.70 -12.04 2.76
C CYS A 95 -1.24 -13.06 1.74
N ILE A 96 -0.37 -13.57 0.85
CA ILE A 96 -0.76 -14.58 -0.14
C ILE A 96 -1.27 -15.85 0.54
N LYS A 97 -0.59 -16.33 1.60
CA LYS A 97 -1.02 -17.52 2.37
C LYS A 97 -2.39 -17.34 3.04
N HIS A 98 -2.74 -16.11 3.38
CA HIS A 98 -4.02 -15.76 4.00
C HIS A 98 -5.09 -15.33 2.98
N ASN A 99 -4.90 -15.65 1.68
CA ASN A 99 -5.87 -15.41 0.60
C ASN A 99 -6.26 -13.94 0.40
N VAL A 100 -5.39 -13.00 0.74
CA VAL A 100 -5.57 -11.58 0.41
C VAL A 100 -5.62 -11.43 -1.11
N LYS A 101 -6.61 -10.72 -1.63
CA LYS A 101 -6.86 -10.60 -3.07
C LYS A 101 -5.99 -9.53 -3.74
N ALA A 102 -5.67 -8.47 -3.01
CA ALA A 102 -4.86 -7.38 -3.53
C ALA A 102 -3.90 -6.84 -2.48
N ILE A 103 -2.70 -6.51 -2.91
CA ILE A 103 -1.64 -5.95 -2.06
C ILE A 103 -1.18 -4.63 -2.67
N PHE A 104 -1.22 -3.57 -1.88
CA PHE A 104 -0.65 -2.27 -2.22
C PHE A 104 0.58 -2.01 -1.35
N CYS A 105 1.76 -2.18 -1.94
CA CYS A 105 3.03 -2.11 -1.23
C CYS A 105 3.74 -0.79 -1.48
N GLU A 106 4.32 -0.19 -0.45
CA GLU A 106 5.20 0.96 -0.60
C GLU A 106 6.46 0.60 -1.41
N LYS A 107 7.01 1.62 -2.02
CA LYS A 107 8.28 1.53 -2.76
C LYS A 107 9.43 1.43 -1.74
N THR A 108 10.47 0.71 -1.99
CA THR A 108 10.77 -0.25 -3.03
C THR A 108 10.31 -1.63 -2.58
N ILE A 109 9.87 -2.48 -3.49
CA ILE A 109 9.33 -3.79 -3.13
C ILE A 109 10.34 -4.68 -2.40
N SER A 110 11.61 -4.63 -2.81
CA SER A 110 12.72 -5.38 -2.20
C SER A 110 14.05 -4.69 -2.50
N TYR A 111 15.10 -5.01 -1.77
CA TYR A 111 16.50 -4.69 -2.08
C TYR A 111 17.11 -5.61 -3.15
N SER A 112 16.50 -6.77 -3.41
CA SER A 112 16.97 -7.80 -4.33
C SER A 112 16.08 -7.89 -5.56
N LEU A 113 16.70 -7.97 -6.75
CA LEU A 113 15.96 -8.21 -7.99
C LEU A 113 15.37 -9.62 -8.02
N ASP A 114 16.08 -10.60 -7.47
CA ASP A 114 15.61 -11.98 -7.39
C ASP A 114 14.37 -12.08 -6.50
N ASP A 115 14.41 -11.48 -5.30
CA ASP A 115 13.24 -11.41 -4.41
C ASP A 115 12.06 -10.70 -5.07
N SER A 116 12.32 -9.60 -5.77
CA SER A 116 11.28 -8.84 -6.48
C SER A 116 10.62 -9.70 -7.56
N SER A 117 11.43 -10.44 -8.32
CA SER A 117 10.97 -11.34 -9.38
C SER A 117 10.17 -12.51 -8.79
N GLU A 118 10.67 -13.13 -7.72
CA GLU A 118 9.96 -14.20 -7.00
C GLU A 118 8.58 -13.75 -6.53
N ILE A 119 8.49 -12.57 -5.90
CA ILE A 119 7.22 -12.02 -5.39
C ILE A 119 6.22 -11.77 -6.51
N VAL A 120 6.66 -11.19 -7.62
CA VAL A 120 5.79 -10.94 -8.78
C VAL A 120 5.22 -12.26 -9.33
N GLU A 121 6.06 -13.28 -9.51
CA GLU A 121 5.61 -14.58 -9.99
C GLU A 121 4.71 -15.30 -8.98
N LEU A 122 5.01 -15.17 -7.67
CA LEU A 122 4.17 -15.74 -6.62
C LEU A 122 2.77 -15.11 -6.59
N CYS A 123 2.69 -13.78 -6.72
CA CYS A 123 1.41 -13.07 -6.82
C CYS A 123 0.61 -13.51 -8.06
N LYS A 124 1.25 -13.60 -9.24
CA LYS A 124 0.61 -14.09 -10.46
C LYS A 124 0.06 -15.50 -10.29
N LYS A 125 0.87 -16.42 -9.76
CA LYS A 125 0.49 -17.82 -9.54
C LYS A 125 -0.73 -17.97 -8.63
N ASN A 126 -0.89 -17.07 -7.66
CA ASN A 126 -1.98 -17.12 -6.70
C ASN A 126 -3.14 -16.15 -7.05
N ASN A 127 -3.13 -15.52 -8.23
CA ASN A 127 -4.12 -14.54 -8.66
C ASN A 127 -4.26 -13.35 -7.70
N VAL A 128 -3.17 -12.93 -7.06
CA VAL A 128 -3.12 -11.76 -6.19
C VAL A 128 -2.70 -10.53 -6.98
N VAL A 129 -3.47 -9.47 -6.92
CA VAL A 129 -3.11 -8.19 -7.54
C VAL A 129 -2.03 -7.52 -6.69
N LEU A 130 -0.86 -7.29 -7.26
CA LEU A 130 0.22 -6.55 -6.59
C LEU A 130 0.44 -5.21 -7.26
N ALA A 131 0.26 -4.13 -6.51
CA ALA A 131 0.60 -2.77 -6.93
C ALA A 131 1.70 -2.21 -6.02
N VAL A 132 2.75 -1.66 -6.62
CA VAL A 132 3.81 -0.96 -5.89
C VAL A 132 3.60 0.54 -6.01
N ASN A 133 3.67 1.27 -4.90
CA ASN A 133 3.35 2.70 -4.84
C ASN A 133 4.45 3.58 -5.44
N HIS A 134 4.61 3.50 -6.74
CA HIS A 134 5.37 4.48 -7.51
C HIS A 134 4.50 5.70 -7.79
N VAL A 135 4.38 6.61 -6.84
CA VAL A 135 3.46 7.76 -6.82
C VAL A 135 3.42 8.52 -8.15
N ARG A 136 4.58 8.75 -8.76
CA ARG A 136 4.68 9.48 -10.05
C ARG A 136 4.00 8.77 -11.21
N ARG A 137 3.72 7.47 -11.10
CA ARG A 137 2.95 6.73 -12.09
C ARG A 137 1.51 7.22 -12.20
N TRP A 138 0.97 7.77 -11.12
CA TRP A 138 -0.42 8.21 -11.01
C TRP A 138 -0.59 9.74 -11.11
N ASP A 139 0.53 10.45 -11.21
CA ASP A 139 0.58 11.91 -11.32
C ASP A 139 0.15 12.35 -12.72
N ASP A 140 -0.83 13.24 -12.80
CA ASP A 140 -1.41 13.74 -14.05
C ASP A 140 -0.38 14.38 -14.98
N PHE A 141 0.61 15.08 -14.42
CA PHE A 141 1.67 15.72 -15.21
C PHE A 141 2.55 14.66 -15.87
N ASN A 142 2.96 13.64 -15.14
CA ASN A 142 3.75 12.53 -15.70
C ASN A 142 2.96 11.73 -16.74
N GLN A 143 1.65 11.54 -16.53
CA GLN A 143 0.79 10.91 -17.54
C GLN A 143 0.68 11.75 -18.82
N LYS A 144 0.56 13.07 -18.69
CA LYS A 144 0.56 13.97 -19.86
C LYS A 144 1.87 13.90 -20.62
N ILE A 145 3.03 13.94 -19.92
CA ILE A 145 4.35 13.78 -20.56
C ILE A 145 4.42 12.44 -21.30
N LYS A 146 4.02 11.35 -20.65
CA LYS A 146 4.02 10.04 -21.29
C LYS A 146 3.17 10.03 -22.56
N ASN A 147 1.98 10.61 -22.53
CA ASN A 147 1.10 10.68 -23.69
C ASN A 147 1.70 11.50 -24.83
N ILE A 148 2.37 12.63 -24.51
CA ILE A 148 3.08 13.46 -25.50
C ILE A 148 4.19 12.64 -26.17
N ILE A 149 4.99 11.93 -25.38
CA ILE A 149 6.10 11.09 -25.88
C ILE A 149 5.57 9.96 -26.78
N THR A 150 4.46 9.30 -26.40
CA THR A 150 3.90 8.16 -27.14
C THR A 150 3.16 8.55 -28.41
N GLN A 151 2.82 9.83 -28.59
CA GLN A 151 2.13 10.33 -29.81
C GLN A 151 3.06 10.53 -31.03
N ASP A 152 4.32 10.18 -30.91
CA ASP A 152 5.34 10.15 -32.00
C ASP A 152 5.53 11.48 -32.78
N ASN A 153 5.09 12.60 -32.18
CA ASN A 153 5.14 13.91 -32.82
C ASN A 153 6.45 14.68 -32.59
N TYR A 154 7.36 14.15 -31.78
CA TYR A 154 8.52 14.86 -31.28
C TYR A 154 9.87 14.18 -31.58
N GLY A 155 9.84 13.06 -32.35
CA GLY A 155 11.04 12.29 -32.67
C GLY A 155 11.51 11.39 -31.52
N ASP A 156 12.71 10.82 -31.71
CA ASP A 156 13.29 9.90 -30.74
C ASP A 156 13.77 10.59 -29.49
N ILE A 157 13.59 9.93 -28.33
CA ILE A 157 14.15 10.38 -27.06
C ILE A 157 15.58 9.87 -26.95
N TYR A 158 16.53 10.77 -26.88
CA TYR A 158 17.94 10.47 -26.61
C TYR A 158 18.24 10.66 -25.13
N THR A 159 18.83 9.65 -24.47
CA THR A 159 19.31 9.69 -23.09
C THR A 159 20.81 9.55 -23.02
#